data_99881e28e322f4149aab9ee1bfe72bc3
#
_entry.id   99881e28e322f4149aab9ee1bfe72bc3
#
_cell.length_a   1.000
_cell.length_b   1.000
_cell.length_c   1.000
_cell.angle_alpha   90.00
_cell.angle_beta   90.00
_cell.angle_gamma   90.00
#
_symmetry.space_group_name_H-M   'P 1'
#
loop_
_entity.id
_entity.type
_entity.pdbx_description
1 polymer ?
#
loop_
_entity_poly.entity_id
_entity_poly.type
_entity_poly.pdbx_seq_one_letter_code
_entity_poly.pdbx_strand_id
1 'polypeptide(L)'
;RGLGDVYKRQVTGTATGSGTDYTLANGTLTISAGSTSGTITIAGIVDDSITEGNETVIVTLSSPSNATLGSDDAHTYTITDNDSVVVDFNSTSSSGAESVSSKAITVDLSAASTQNVTVDYAVTGTATGSGTDYTLANGTLTISAGASSGTITIAGIVDDGLDEANE
;
A
#
# COMPACT_ATOMS: atom_id res chain seq x y z
N ARG A 1 52.26 -3.60 11.89
CA ARG A 1 50.92 -3.00 11.86
C ARG A 1 50.21 -3.66 10.66
N GLY A 2 49.34 -4.66 10.91
CA GLY A 2 48.57 -5.30 9.87
C GLY A 2 47.61 -4.30 9.24
N LEU A 3 47.35 -4.43 7.91
CA LEU A 3 46.31 -3.70 7.24
C LEU A 3 44.97 -4.27 7.69
N GLY A 4 43.98 -3.44 7.93
CA GLY A 4 42.59 -3.89 8.19
C GLY A 4 41.95 -4.51 6.99
N ASP A 5 40.93 -5.30 7.21
CA ASP A 5 40.15 -5.93 6.13
C ASP A 5 39.20 -4.91 5.52
N VAL A 6 39.09 -4.89 4.20
CA VAL A 6 38.17 -4.01 3.45
C VAL A 6 37.26 -4.86 2.59
N TYR A 7 35.95 -4.60 2.66
CA TYR A 7 34.91 -5.25 1.85
C TYR A 7 34.18 -4.19 1.05
N LYS A 8 33.85 -4.48 -0.19
CA LYS A 8 32.86 -3.69 -0.93
C LYS A 8 31.47 -4.05 -0.46
N ARG A 9 30.65 -3.04 -0.24
CA ARG A 9 29.25 -3.14 0.12
C ARG A 9 28.38 -2.68 -1.03
N GLN A 10 27.52 -3.55 -1.51
CA GLN A 10 26.46 -3.24 -2.47
C GLN A 10 25.11 -3.29 -1.76
N VAL A 11 24.24 -2.33 -2.05
CA VAL A 11 22.89 -2.24 -1.51
C VAL A 11 21.89 -2.33 -2.64
N THR A 12 20.95 -3.25 -2.50
CA THR A 12 19.85 -3.54 -3.45
C THR A 12 18.59 -3.83 -2.65
N GLY A 13 17.51 -4.24 -3.29
CA GLY A 13 16.24 -4.59 -2.64
C GLY A 13 15.07 -3.89 -3.33
N THR A 14 13.89 -3.97 -2.73
CA THR A 14 12.67 -3.30 -3.21
C THR A 14 12.52 -1.90 -2.64
N ALA A 15 13.02 -1.67 -1.43
CA ALA A 15 12.99 -0.36 -0.79
C ALA A 15 13.88 0.66 -1.54
N THR A 16 13.41 1.90 -1.61
CA THR A 16 14.07 3.01 -2.29
C THR A 16 15.02 3.76 -1.36
N GLY A 17 16.31 3.71 -1.65
CA GLY A 17 17.33 4.41 -0.86
C GLY A 17 17.32 5.93 -1.05
N SER A 18 18.40 6.57 -0.57
CA SER A 18 18.62 8.03 -0.66
C SER A 18 17.63 8.88 0.17
N GLY A 19 17.05 8.30 1.21
CA GLY A 19 16.19 9.00 2.16
C GLY A 19 14.71 8.98 1.78
N THR A 20 14.29 8.17 0.79
CA THR A 20 12.88 7.86 0.55
C THR A 20 12.40 6.90 1.63
N ASP A 21 12.86 5.66 1.64
CA ASP A 21 12.47 4.66 2.64
C ASP A 21 13.57 4.43 3.66
N TYR A 22 14.84 4.63 3.26
CA TYR A 22 16.01 4.50 4.13
C TYR A 22 17.22 5.26 3.60
N THR A 23 18.27 5.34 4.41
CA THR A 23 19.56 5.90 4.02
C THR A 23 20.67 4.88 4.20
N LEU A 24 21.15 4.31 3.10
CA LEU A 24 22.36 3.52 3.01
C LEU A 24 22.81 3.44 1.55
N ALA A 25 23.97 3.96 1.24
CA ALA A 25 24.54 3.89 -0.13
C ALA A 25 25.51 2.71 -0.28
N ASN A 26 25.86 2.36 -1.51
CA ASN A 26 27.01 1.52 -1.79
C ASN A 26 28.28 2.13 -1.20
N GLY A 27 29.23 1.29 -0.81
CA GLY A 27 30.46 1.78 -0.20
C GLY A 27 31.39 0.65 0.21
N THR A 28 32.20 0.93 1.21
CA THR A 28 33.15 -0.03 1.78
C THR A 28 32.93 -0.19 3.28
N LEU A 29 33.12 -1.40 3.78
CA LEU A 29 33.26 -1.70 5.19
C LEU A 29 34.74 -1.97 5.46
N THR A 30 35.30 -1.28 6.45
CA THR A 30 36.68 -1.52 6.94
C THR A 30 36.62 -2.08 8.35
N ILE A 31 37.19 -3.25 8.55
CA ILE A 31 37.42 -3.84 9.86
C ILE A 31 38.89 -3.56 10.20
N SER A 32 39.13 -2.79 11.24
CA SER A 32 40.48 -2.36 11.64
C SER A 32 41.35 -3.55 12.05
N ALA A 33 42.64 -3.45 11.81
CA ALA A 33 43.59 -4.47 12.27
C ALA A 33 43.47 -4.73 13.77
N GLY A 34 43.33 -6.02 14.13
CA GLY A 34 43.10 -6.46 15.51
C GLY A 34 41.61 -6.46 15.95
N SER A 35 40.71 -5.95 15.13
CA SER A 35 39.26 -6.08 15.34
C SER A 35 38.72 -7.32 14.66
N THR A 36 37.66 -7.90 15.21
CA THR A 36 36.99 -9.10 14.68
C THR A 36 35.60 -8.78 14.09
N SER A 37 35.18 -7.51 14.13
CA SER A 37 33.86 -7.08 13.64
C SER A 37 33.89 -5.65 13.14
N GLY A 38 32.92 -5.34 12.27
CA GLY A 38 32.57 -4.01 11.80
C GLY A 38 31.06 -3.91 11.65
N THR A 39 30.51 -2.69 11.64
CA THR A 39 29.06 -2.46 11.59
C THR A 39 28.69 -1.72 10.30
N ILE A 40 27.61 -2.16 9.66
CA ILE A 40 26.90 -1.45 8.61
C ILE A 40 25.55 -1.04 9.19
N THR A 41 25.22 0.24 9.08
CA THR A 41 23.97 0.77 9.61
C THR A 41 23.04 1.15 8.47
N ILE A 42 21.85 0.56 8.42
CA ILE A 42 20.71 1.05 7.65
C ILE A 42 20.09 2.14 8.53
N ALA A 43 20.15 3.39 8.09
CA ALA A 43 19.70 4.53 8.87
C ALA A 43 18.53 5.26 8.18
N GLY A 44 17.85 6.16 8.91
CA GLY A 44 16.81 7.00 8.36
C GLY A 44 15.68 6.18 7.72
N ILE A 45 15.26 5.10 8.40
CA ILE A 45 14.04 4.39 8.01
C ILE A 45 12.88 5.36 8.18
N VAL A 46 12.12 5.54 7.11
CA VAL A 46 11.00 6.48 7.06
C VAL A 46 9.73 5.73 7.47
N ASP A 47 8.96 6.34 8.35
CA ASP A 47 7.62 5.94 8.78
C ASP A 47 6.69 7.06 8.31
N ASP A 48 5.81 6.78 7.34
CA ASP A 48 4.85 7.76 6.83
C ASP A 48 3.41 7.31 7.16
N SER A 49 2.41 7.65 6.40
CA SER A 49 1.01 7.25 6.64
C SER A 49 0.39 6.60 5.40
N ILE A 50 1.21 6.10 4.51
CA ILE A 50 0.78 5.48 3.27
C ILE A 50 0.82 3.97 3.46
N THR A 51 -0.30 3.28 3.27
CA THR A 51 -0.29 1.82 3.28
C THR A 51 0.45 1.27 2.07
N GLU A 52 1.52 0.58 2.34
CA GLU A 52 2.44 0.01 1.35
C GLU A 52 2.59 -1.51 1.52
N GLY A 53 3.36 -2.14 0.68
CA GLY A 53 3.80 -3.53 0.92
C GLY A 53 5.13 -3.54 1.66
N ASN A 54 5.39 -4.61 2.41
CA ASN A 54 6.71 -4.79 3.02
C ASN A 54 7.81 -4.72 1.97
N GLU A 55 8.87 -3.99 2.27
CA GLU A 55 9.99 -3.76 1.38
C GLU A 55 11.30 -4.31 1.94
N THR A 56 12.30 -4.49 1.09
CA THR A 56 13.57 -5.10 1.49
C THR A 56 14.75 -4.21 1.17
N VAL A 57 15.74 -4.23 2.08
CA VAL A 57 17.09 -3.71 1.86
C VAL A 57 18.05 -4.89 1.92
N ILE A 58 18.74 -5.18 0.82
CA ILE A 58 19.70 -6.28 0.74
C ILE A 58 21.10 -5.70 0.69
N VAL A 59 21.92 -6.05 1.66
CA VAL A 59 23.33 -5.65 1.75
C VAL A 59 24.21 -6.83 1.40
N THR A 60 24.99 -6.73 0.32
CA THR A 60 25.91 -7.78 -0.12
C THR A 60 27.35 -7.32 0.04
N LEU A 61 28.18 -8.17 0.62
CA LEU A 61 29.64 -7.98 0.73
C LEU A 61 30.35 -8.66 -0.44
N SER A 62 31.41 -8.03 -0.92
CA SER A 62 32.23 -8.60 -1.99
C SER A 62 33.67 -8.08 -1.96
N SER A 63 34.53 -8.69 -2.75
CA SER A 63 35.93 -8.24 -2.98
C SER A 63 36.68 -7.94 -1.67
N PRO A 64 36.78 -8.88 -0.71
CA PRO A 64 37.53 -8.66 0.50
C PRO A 64 39.03 -8.48 0.18
N SER A 65 39.71 -7.65 0.98
CA SER A 65 41.17 -7.58 1.02
C SER A 65 41.65 -8.08 2.38
N ASN A 66 42.75 -8.83 2.41
CA ASN A 66 43.35 -9.49 3.57
C ASN A 66 42.44 -10.51 4.28
N ALA A 67 41.33 -10.90 3.66
CA ALA A 67 40.37 -11.88 4.18
C ALA A 67 39.80 -12.75 3.04
N THR A 68 39.10 -13.81 3.40
CA THR A 68 38.30 -14.63 2.47
C THR A 68 36.83 -14.40 2.74
N LEU A 69 36.02 -14.24 1.68
CA LEU A 69 34.59 -14.14 1.80
C LEU A 69 33.98 -15.49 2.23
N GLY A 70 33.09 -15.48 3.18
CA GLY A 70 32.32 -16.65 3.61
C GLY A 70 31.10 -16.89 2.72
N SER A 71 30.28 -17.87 3.08
CA SER A 71 29.01 -18.19 2.41
C SER A 71 27.89 -17.21 2.73
N ASP A 72 27.95 -16.55 3.89
CA ASP A 72 26.92 -15.63 4.37
C ASP A 72 27.33 -14.19 4.04
N ASP A 73 27.38 -13.89 2.76
CA ASP A 73 27.86 -12.62 2.22
C ASP A 73 26.74 -11.60 1.97
N ALA A 74 25.49 -12.00 2.13
CA ALA A 74 24.32 -11.14 1.95
C ALA A 74 23.43 -11.13 3.20
N HIS A 75 22.92 -9.96 3.55
CA HIS A 75 21.94 -9.76 4.62
C HIS A 75 20.72 -9.02 4.08
N THR A 76 19.53 -9.57 4.33
CA THR A 76 18.26 -8.93 3.99
C THR A 76 17.61 -8.36 5.24
N TYR A 77 17.34 -7.08 5.23
CA TYR A 77 16.49 -6.39 6.20
C TYR A 77 15.14 -6.09 5.56
N THR A 78 14.05 -6.40 6.24
CA THR A 78 12.69 -6.08 5.79
C THR A 78 12.18 -4.87 6.54
N ILE A 79 11.80 -3.83 5.81
CA ILE A 79 11.01 -2.71 6.32
C ILE A 79 9.55 -3.18 6.26
N THR A 80 8.92 -3.24 7.43
CA THR A 80 7.53 -3.66 7.55
C THR A 80 6.65 -2.43 7.63
N ASP A 81 5.69 -2.33 6.72
CA ASP A 81 4.64 -1.32 6.78
C ASP A 81 3.75 -1.55 8.00
N ASN A 82 3.49 -0.52 8.77
CA ASN A 82 2.64 -0.51 9.97
C ASN A 82 1.36 0.31 9.77
N ASP A 83 1.12 0.82 8.57
CA ASP A 83 -0.03 1.62 8.22
C ASP A 83 -1.21 0.77 7.74
N SER A 84 -2.40 1.30 7.93
CA SER A 84 -3.64 0.67 7.46
C SER A 84 -4.63 1.72 6.98
N VAL A 85 -5.40 1.39 5.96
CA VAL A 85 -6.52 2.22 5.50
C VAL A 85 -7.83 1.68 6.03
N VAL A 86 -8.72 2.60 6.39
CA VAL A 86 -10.12 2.31 6.70
C VAL A 86 -10.95 2.69 5.48
N VAL A 87 -11.95 1.87 5.17
CA VAL A 87 -12.90 2.08 4.07
C VAL A 87 -14.25 2.43 4.65
N ASP A 88 -14.78 3.60 4.32
CA ASP A 88 -16.06 4.07 4.81
C ASP A 88 -16.92 4.69 3.69
N PHE A 89 -18.23 4.68 3.86
CA PHE A 89 -19.08 5.51 3.02
C PHE A 89 -18.88 6.99 3.38
N ASN A 90 -18.77 7.85 2.38
CA ASN A 90 -18.73 9.31 2.57
C ASN A 90 -19.96 9.83 3.32
N SER A 91 -21.11 9.18 3.13
CA SER A 91 -22.36 9.47 3.83
C SER A 91 -23.12 8.19 4.12
N THR A 92 -23.66 8.08 5.32
CA THR A 92 -24.42 6.90 5.77
C THR A 92 -25.84 6.82 5.20
N SER A 93 -26.34 7.88 4.57
CA SER A 93 -27.66 7.92 3.93
C SER A 93 -27.73 9.00 2.86
N SER A 94 -28.59 8.80 1.88
CA SER A 94 -28.99 9.80 0.90
C SER A 94 -30.39 9.49 0.38
N SER A 95 -31.06 10.49 -0.16
CA SER A 95 -32.39 10.36 -0.79
C SER A 95 -32.41 11.15 -2.09
N GLY A 96 -33.35 10.84 -2.94
CA GLY A 96 -33.60 11.53 -4.19
C GLY A 96 -35.01 11.24 -4.68
N ALA A 97 -35.46 11.99 -5.68
CA ALA A 97 -36.71 11.70 -6.38
C ALA A 97 -36.46 10.65 -7.47
N GLU A 98 -37.47 9.88 -7.85
CA GLU A 98 -37.43 8.86 -8.92
C GLU A 98 -37.07 9.48 -10.27
N SER A 99 -37.34 10.75 -10.50
CA SER A 99 -36.96 11.49 -11.69
C SER A 99 -35.41 11.59 -11.90
N VAL A 100 -34.62 11.13 -10.91
CA VAL A 100 -33.15 11.04 -11.01
C VAL A 100 -32.78 9.66 -11.54
N SER A 101 -32.22 9.56 -12.71
CA SER A 101 -31.92 8.29 -13.40
C SER A 101 -30.78 7.48 -12.75
N SER A 102 -29.98 8.09 -11.88
CA SER A 102 -28.90 7.39 -11.18
C SER A 102 -28.44 8.15 -9.95
N LYS A 103 -27.87 7.42 -9.00
CA LYS A 103 -27.25 7.98 -7.80
C LYS A 103 -25.85 7.39 -7.59
N ALA A 104 -24.86 8.25 -7.49
CA ALA A 104 -23.51 7.87 -7.09
C ALA A 104 -23.39 7.85 -5.56
N ILE A 105 -22.83 6.78 -5.03
CA ILE A 105 -22.47 6.63 -3.61
C ILE A 105 -20.95 6.60 -3.55
N THR A 106 -20.37 7.55 -2.84
CA THR A 106 -18.91 7.64 -2.67
C THR A 106 -18.47 6.81 -1.48
N VAL A 107 -17.40 6.06 -1.69
CA VAL A 107 -16.69 5.29 -0.66
C VAL A 107 -15.29 5.89 -0.56
N ASP A 108 -14.92 6.31 0.64
CA ASP A 108 -13.66 7.00 0.93
C ASP A 108 -12.68 6.07 1.64
N LEU A 109 -11.38 6.33 1.44
CA LEU A 109 -10.30 5.76 2.23
C LEU A 109 -9.78 6.80 3.23
N SER A 110 -9.44 6.35 4.44
CA SER A 110 -8.85 7.21 5.48
C SER A 110 -7.48 7.77 5.09
N ALA A 111 -6.73 7.07 4.23
CA ALA A 111 -5.43 7.46 3.70
C ALA A 111 -5.23 6.88 2.29
N ALA A 112 -4.23 7.37 1.56
CA ALA A 112 -3.84 6.77 0.29
C ALA A 112 -3.17 5.40 0.50
N SER A 113 -3.27 4.53 -0.52
CA SER A 113 -2.55 3.25 -0.55
C SER A 113 -1.78 3.13 -1.85
N THR A 114 -0.59 2.56 -1.82
CA THR A 114 0.18 2.23 -3.03
C THR A 114 -0.36 0.98 -3.73
N GLN A 115 -1.31 0.27 -3.10
CA GLN A 115 -1.97 -0.91 -3.65
C GLN A 115 -3.46 -0.64 -3.93
N ASN A 116 -4.07 -1.46 -4.79
CA ASN A 116 -5.51 -1.43 -4.97
C ASN A 116 -6.20 -1.89 -3.69
N VAL A 117 -7.19 -1.13 -3.24
CA VAL A 117 -8.08 -1.51 -2.13
C VAL A 117 -9.37 -2.05 -2.71
N THR A 118 -9.81 -3.22 -2.26
CA THR A 118 -11.06 -3.83 -2.69
C THR A 118 -12.01 -4.00 -1.51
N VAL A 119 -13.30 -3.73 -1.74
CA VAL A 119 -14.34 -3.94 -0.74
C VAL A 119 -15.59 -4.52 -1.40
N ASP A 120 -16.11 -5.61 -0.83
CA ASP A 120 -17.37 -6.19 -1.28
C ASP A 120 -18.54 -5.41 -0.70
N TYR A 121 -19.55 -5.19 -1.51
CA TYR A 121 -20.81 -4.57 -1.07
C TYR A 121 -22.01 -5.45 -1.40
N ALA A 122 -23.00 -5.43 -0.51
CA ALA A 122 -24.27 -6.09 -0.66
C ALA A 122 -25.39 -5.04 -0.75
N VAL A 123 -26.34 -5.28 -1.63
CA VAL A 123 -27.49 -4.40 -1.84
C VAL A 123 -28.72 -5.06 -1.21
N THR A 124 -29.35 -4.33 -0.31
CA THR A 124 -30.58 -4.75 0.38
C THR A 124 -31.48 -3.53 0.57
N GLY A 125 -32.75 -3.73 0.78
CA GLY A 125 -33.71 -2.64 0.97
C GLY A 125 -35.13 -3.06 0.66
N THR A 126 -36.03 -2.09 0.64
CA THR A 126 -37.45 -2.26 0.26
C THR A 126 -37.65 -2.12 -1.23
N ALA A 127 -36.88 -1.25 -1.89
CA ALA A 127 -36.88 -1.09 -3.34
C ALA A 127 -36.46 -2.38 -4.05
N THR A 128 -37.11 -2.72 -5.15
CA THR A 128 -36.89 -3.94 -5.92
C THR A 128 -35.83 -3.72 -7.01
N GLY A 129 -34.71 -4.36 -6.88
CA GLY A 129 -33.62 -4.30 -7.87
C GLY A 129 -33.93 -5.00 -9.18
N SER A 130 -32.90 -5.23 -10.00
CA SER A 130 -32.96 -5.92 -11.30
C SER A 130 -33.75 -5.17 -12.37
N GLY A 131 -33.86 -3.85 -12.27
CA GLY A 131 -34.52 -2.98 -13.25
C GLY A 131 -36.02 -2.80 -13.04
N THR A 132 -36.58 -3.19 -11.88
CA THR A 132 -37.93 -2.79 -11.46
C THR A 132 -37.90 -1.35 -10.98
N ASP A 133 -37.24 -1.07 -9.84
CA ASP A 133 -37.11 0.28 -9.29
C ASP A 133 -35.71 0.85 -9.52
N TYR A 134 -34.70 -0.02 -9.61
CA TYR A 134 -33.30 0.37 -9.89
C TYR A 134 -32.48 -0.81 -10.43
N THR A 135 -31.26 -0.50 -10.88
CA THR A 135 -30.26 -1.49 -11.32
C THR A 135 -28.98 -1.33 -10.50
N LEU A 136 -28.77 -2.23 -9.54
CA LEU A 136 -27.53 -2.43 -8.82
C LEU A 136 -27.55 -3.84 -8.21
N ALA A 137 -26.56 -4.66 -8.49
CA ALA A 137 -26.36 -5.96 -7.86
C ALA A 137 -25.25 -5.88 -6.80
N ASN A 138 -25.16 -6.93 -5.95
CA ASN A 138 -24.01 -7.13 -5.10
C ASN A 138 -22.72 -7.14 -5.94
N GLY A 139 -21.64 -6.64 -5.42
CA GLY A 139 -20.39 -6.56 -6.17
C GLY A 139 -19.18 -6.24 -5.30
N THR A 140 -18.07 -6.02 -5.99
CA THR A 140 -16.82 -5.58 -5.40
C THR A 140 -16.43 -4.22 -5.98
N LEU A 141 -16.23 -3.23 -5.15
CA LEU A 141 -15.62 -1.96 -5.51
C LEU A 141 -14.10 -2.10 -5.43
N THR A 142 -13.41 -1.64 -6.47
CA THR A 142 -11.95 -1.50 -6.47
C THR A 142 -11.59 -0.02 -6.49
N ILE A 143 -10.87 0.42 -5.48
CA ILE A 143 -10.26 1.76 -5.41
C ILE A 143 -8.81 1.58 -5.83
N SER A 144 -8.42 2.20 -6.93
CA SER A 144 -7.08 2.04 -7.51
C SER A 144 -5.98 2.63 -6.62
N ALA A 145 -4.80 2.06 -6.70
CA ALA A 145 -3.60 2.58 -6.05
C ALA A 145 -3.45 4.10 -6.29
N GLY A 146 -3.16 4.84 -5.23
CA GLY A 146 -3.04 6.30 -5.22
C GLY A 146 -4.37 7.07 -5.19
N ALA A 147 -5.52 6.41 -5.35
CA ALA A 147 -6.82 7.05 -5.19
C ALA A 147 -7.24 7.04 -3.71
N SER A 148 -8.00 8.07 -3.30
CA SER A 148 -8.56 8.20 -1.95
C SER A 148 -10.05 7.88 -1.89
N SER A 149 -10.70 7.56 -3.01
CA SER A 149 -12.12 7.22 -3.05
C SER A 149 -12.50 6.40 -4.28
N GLY A 150 -13.64 5.74 -4.19
CA GLY A 150 -14.31 5.04 -5.28
C GLY A 150 -15.81 5.33 -5.28
N THR A 151 -16.52 4.86 -6.30
CA THR A 151 -17.95 5.13 -6.46
C THR A 151 -18.72 3.86 -6.78
N ILE A 152 -19.79 3.62 -6.05
CA ILE A 152 -20.83 2.65 -6.36
C ILE A 152 -22.00 3.45 -6.96
N THR A 153 -22.55 3.00 -8.09
CA THR A 153 -23.63 3.73 -8.77
C THR A 153 -24.91 2.91 -8.75
N ILE A 154 -25.94 3.42 -8.11
CA ILE A 154 -27.32 2.96 -8.32
C ILE A 154 -27.75 3.56 -9.65
N ALA A 155 -28.00 2.71 -10.64
CA ALA A 155 -28.39 3.13 -11.99
C ALA A 155 -29.83 2.68 -12.31
N GLY A 156 -30.37 3.24 -13.38
CA GLY A 156 -31.69 2.85 -13.89
C GLY A 156 -32.80 2.99 -12.86
N ILE A 157 -32.76 4.07 -12.05
CA ILE A 157 -33.87 4.43 -11.18
C ILE A 157 -35.08 4.72 -12.07
N VAL A 158 -36.21 4.08 -11.79
CA VAL A 158 -37.41 4.08 -12.60
C VAL A 158 -38.42 5.08 -12.04
N ASP A 159 -38.88 5.99 -12.86
CA ASP A 159 -39.98 6.92 -12.60
C ASP A 159 -41.20 6.43 -13.46
N ASP A 160 -42.12 5.70 -12.87
CA ASP A 160 -43.22 5.07 -13.58
C ASP A 160 -44.58 5.76 -13.40
N GLY A 161 -44.63 6.79 -12.57
CA GLY A 161 -45.83 7.58 -12.31
C GLY A 161 -46.89 6.89 -11.42
N LEU A 162 -46.51 5.81 -10.74
CA LEU A 162 -47.32 5.21 -9.66
C LEU A 162 -47.14 5.98 -8.38
N ASP A 163 -48.17 6.01 -7.54
CA ASP A 163 -48.08 6.59 -6.18
C ASP A 163 -47.60 5.49 -5.22
N GLU A 164 -46.34 5.46 -4.96
CA GLU A 164 -45.66 4.44 -4.13
C GLU A 164 -45.23 5.02 -2.77
N ALA A 165 -44.95 4.14 -1.83
CA ALA A 165 -44.37 4.56 -0.58
C ALA A 165 -42.85 4.80 -0.81
N ASN A 166 -42.25 5.69 -0.01
CA ASN A 166 -40.78 5.87 -0.06
C ASN A 166 -40.06 4.54 0.22
N GLU A 167 -39.17 4.20 -0.62
CA GLU A 167 -38.38 2.99 -0.61
C GLU A 167 -36.88 3.23 -0.35
#